data_d0a91b472bafeee6df7c36d90ab890c5
#
_entry.id   d0a91b472bafeee6df7c36d90ab890c5
#
_cell.length_a   1.000
_cell.length_b   1.000
_cell.length_c   1.000
_cell.angle_alpha   90.00
_cell.angle_beta   90.00
_cell.angle_gamma   90.00
#
_symmetry.space_group_name_H-M   'P 1'
#
loop_
_entity.id
_entity.type
_entity.pdbx_description
1 polymer ?
#
loop_
_entity_poly.entity_id
_entity_poly.type
_entity_poly.pdbx_seq_one_letter_code
_entity_poly.pdbx_strand_id
1 'polypeptide(L)'
;MALSLAIIIIGGLVFNKAFDRLSLPGLLGMLFLGILIGPYGLNLISENVLNISSDLRTIALIIILIRAGLGLKKDTLIKIGGSAVKLSFLPGILEGSAICLTAIYIFDLPFIEAGMLAFIIAAVSPAVVVPSMLNLIENQKGKEKGIPTLILAAASIDDVFAITIFSTFLGFHGGKNINISLKLLNIPISVLLGILIGVVTGIALIKLFQKLHRRDTKKVLLLLAVAILLTVLEKNLTTIITFASLISVMTIGFTIMEKYGNLGKRLARKFNKLWVFAELLLFVLVGAQVNIDVALNAGFLGFLIILIGLIFRSIGVYISLIGSKL
;
A
#
# COMPACT_ATOMS: atom_id res chain seq x y z
N MET A 1 -18.88 9.57 -17.43
CA MET A 1 -17.46 9.53 -17.10
C MET A 1 -16.89 10.90 -16.70
N ALA A 2 -16.88 11.93 -17.59
CA ALA A 2 -16.34 13.25 -17.26
C ALA A 2 -17.02 13.92 -16.05
N LEU A 3 -18.35 13.87 -15.96
CA LEU A 3 -19.10 14.39 -14.82
C LEU A 3 -18.71 13.68 -13.50
N SER A 4 -18.61 12.35 -13.52
CA SER A 4 -18.19 11.59 -12.33
C SER A 4 -16.79 11.99 -11.85
N LEU A 5 -15.83 12.19 -12.77
CA LEU A 5 -14.51 12.68 -12.43
C LEU A 5 -14.54 14.09 -11.84
N ALA A 6 -15.38 14.98 -12.40
CA ALA A 6 -15.55 16.34 -11.86
C ALA A 6 -16.12 16.30 -10.44
N ILE A 7 -17.14 15.46 -10.17
CA ILE A 7 -17.71 15.27 -8.84
C ILE A 7 -16.67 14.73 -7.86
N ILE A 8 -15.89 13.72 -8.26
CA ILE A 8 -14.81 13.14 -7.45
C ILE A 8 -13.78 14.21 -7.08
N ILE A 9 -13.34 15.03 -8.05
CA ILE A 9 -12.30 16.04 -7.80
C ILE A 9 -12.84 17.16 -6.90
N ILE A 10 -13.95 17.76 -7.26
CA ILE A 10 -14.52 18.91 -6.53
C ILE A 10 -14.97 18.44 -5.13
N GLY A 11 -15.77 17.38 -5.07
CA GLY A 11 -16.26 16.82 -3.82
C GLY A 11 -15.12 16.35 -2.93
N GLY A 12 -14.12 15.66 -3.51
CA GLY A 12 -12.94 15.18 -2.77
C GLY A 12 -12.16 16.32 -2.13
N LEU A 13 -11.93 17.43 -2.83
CA LEU A 13 -11.29 18.62 -2.28
C LEU A 13 -12.10 19.27 -1.16
N VAL A 14 -13.43 19.35 -1.33
CA VAL A 14 -14.33 19.93 -0.32
C VAL A 14 -14.37 19.08 0.94
N PHE A 15 -14.57 17.76 0.80
CA PHE A 15 -14.64 16.85 1.95
C PHE A 15 -13.29 16.69 2.66
N ASN A 16 -12.18 16.63 1.91
CA ASN A 16 -10.84 16.66 2.49
C ASN A 16 -10.69 17.88 3.42
N LYS A 17 -10.95 19.09 2.89
CA LYS A 17 -10.83 20.32 3.66
C LYS A 17 -11.83 20.42 4.81
N ALA A 18 -13.04 19.88 4.66
CA ALA A 18 -14.04 19.84 5.73
C ALA A 18 -13.58 18.99 6.91
N PHE A 19 -13.04 17.79 6.64
CA PHE A 19 -12.53 16.89 7.67
C PHE A 19 -11.26 17.45 8.33
N ASP A 20 -10.35 18.06 7.58
CA ASP A 20 -9.18 18.75 8.14
C ASP A 20 -9.59 19.86 9.14
N ARG A 21 -10.68 20.60 8.85
CA ARG A 21 -11.22 21.61 9.78
C ARG A 21 -11.79 21.01 11.06
N LEU A 22 -12.28 19.76 10.99
CA LEU A 22 -12.75 19.00 12.14
C LEU A 22 -11.62 18.30 12.91
N SER A 23 -10.35 18.58 12.54
CA SER A 23 -9.16 17.89 13.08
C SER A 23 -9.15 16.38 12.82
N LEU A 24 -9.87 15.92 11.81
CA LEU A 24 -9.88 14.56 11.32
C LEU A 24 -9.00 14.44 10.07
N PRO A 25 -8.36 13.29 9.82
CA PRO A 25 -7.61 13.08 8.60
C PRO A 25 -8.47 13.29 7.34
N GLY A 26 -8.01 14.13 6.41
CA GLY A 26 -8.76 14.46 5.19
C GLY A 26 -9.09 13.25 4.31
N LEU A 27 -8.26 12.19 4.39
CA LEU A 27 -8.52 10.92 3.70
C LEU A 27 -9.87 10.30 4.12
N LEU A 28 -10.29 10.44 5.38
CA LEU A 28 -11.59 9.96 5.86
C LEU A 28 -12.74 10.71 5.18
N GLY A 29 -12.57 12.02 4.94
CA GLY A 29 -13.54 12.81 4.18
C GLY A 29 -13.68 12.31 2.74
N MET A 30 -12.57 11.99 2.08
CA MET A 30 -12.61 11.44 0.72
C MET A 30 -13.25 10.05 0.67
N LEU A 31 -12.97 9.17 1.63
CA LEU A 31 -13.63 7.87 1.77
C LEU A 31 -15.14 8.04 1.98
N PHE A 32 -15.52 8.92 2.91
CA PHE A 32 -16.92 9.20 3.19
C PHE A 32 -17.67 9.75 1.96
N LEU A 33 -17.05 10.68 1.22
CA LEU A 33 -17.60 11.13 -0.05
C LEU A 33 -17.81 9.94 -1.01
N GLY A 34 -16.81 9.05 -1.12
CA GLY A 34 -16.89 7.86 -1.98
C GLY A 34 -18.09 6.98 -1.64
N ILE A 35 -18.30 6.71 -0.34
CA ILE A 35 -19.47 5.97 0.15
C ILE A 35 -20.76 6.68 -0.28
N LEU A 36 -20.82 7.99 -0.14
CA LEU A 36 -22.00 8.79 -0.40
C LEU A 36 -22.38 8.82 -1.89
N ILE A 37 -21.40 9.00 -2.79
CA ILE A 37 -21.63 9.10 -4.24
C ILE A 37 -21.49 7.77 -4.98
N GLY A 38 -21.07 6.71 -4.30
CA GLY A 38 -20.89 5.38 -4.85
C GLY A 38 -22.21 4.66 -5.19
N PRO A 39 -22.12 3.43 -5.75
CA PRO A 39 -23.28 2.66 -6.20
C PRO A 39 -24.21 2.25 -5.05
N TYR A 40 -23.71 2.14 -3.82
CA TYR A 40 -24.50 1.82 -2.62
C TYR A 40 -25.04 3.06 -1.90
N GLY A 41 -24.74 4.27 -2.41
CA GLY A 41 -25.25 5.54 -1.91
C GLY A 41 -26.14 6.24 -2.98
N LEU A 42 -25.72 7.43 -3.39
CA LEU A 42 -26.45 8.25 -4.37
C LEU A 42 -26.26 7.79 -5.82
N ASN A 43 -25.41 6.82 -6.10
CA ASN A 43 -25.10 6.27 -7.43
C ASN A 43 -24.74 7.35 -8.49
N LEU A 44 -23.91 8.33 -8.11
CA LEU A 44 -23.50 9.43 -8.99
C LEU A 44 -22.24 9.11 -9.82
N ILE A 45 -21.56 7.99 -9.52
CA ILE A 45 -20.39 7.53 -10.26
C ILE A 45 -20.85 6.61 -11.41
N SER A 46 -20.49 6.97 -12.64
CA SER A 46 -20.83 6.15 -13.80
C SER A 46 -20.12 4.79 -13.77
N GLU A 47 -20.78 3.74 -14.28
CA GLU A 47 -20.24 2.37 -14.39
C GLU A 47 -18.88 2.35 -15.11
N ASN A 48 -18.70 3.17 -16.14
CA ASN A 48 -17.42 3.26 -16.85
C ASN A 48 -16.25 3.66 -15.94
N VAL A 49 -16.48 4.51 -14.92
CA VAL A 49 -15.44 4.88 -13.94
C VAL A 49 -15.26 3.76 -12.93
N LEU A 50 -16.33 3.09 -12.52
CA LEU A 50 -16.25 1.95 -11.60
C LEU A 50 -15.49 0.77 -12.22
N ASN A 51 -15.72 0.49 -13.50
CA ASN A 51 -15.03 -0.60 -14.22
C ASN A 51 -13.52 -0.40 -14.32
N ILE A 52 -13.05 0.85 -14.46
CA ILE A 52 -11.61 1.16 -14.50
C ILE A 52 -11.04 1.56 -13.13
N SER A 53 -11.85 1.51 -12.07
CA SER A 53 -11.46 2.01 -10.75
C SER A 53 -10.27 1.24 -10.16
N SER A 54 -10.16 -0.06 -10.42
CA SER A 54 -9.02 -0.88 -9.99
C SER A 54 -7.70 -0.39 -10.58
N ASP A 55 -7.71 -0.06 -11.88
CA ASP A 55 -6.52 0.41 -12.57
C ASP A 55 -6.13 1.82 -12.12
N LEU A 56 -7.12 2.72 -11.93
CA LEU A 56 -6.88 4.06 -11.41
C LEU A 56 -6.28 4.02 -9.99
N ARG A 57 -6.77 3.13 -9.12
CA ARG A 57 -6.23 2.94 -7.77
C ARG A 57 -4.81 2.35 -7.82
N THR A 58 -4.55 1.42 -8.73
CA THR A 58 -3.20 0.86 -8.93
C THR A 58 -2.22 1.95 -9.39
N ILE A 59 -2.60 2.82 -10.32
CA ILE A 59 -1.77 3.95 -10.76
C ILE A 59 -1.51 4.92 -9.59
N ALA A 60 -2.52 5.21 -8.77
CA ALA A 60 -2.36 6.06 -7.60
C ALA A 60 -1.38 5.43 -6.57
N LEU A 61 -1.49 4.12 -6.34
CA LEU A 61 -0.56 3.37 -5.48
C LEU A 61 0.88 3.41 -6.02
N ILE A 62 1.07 3.26 -7.32
CA ILE A 62 2.38 3.39 -7.97
C ILE A 62 2.96 4.80 -7.73
N ILE A 63 2.16 5.85 -7.89
CA ILE A 63 2.61 7.24 -7.66
C ILE A 63 3.11 7.43 -6.23
N ILE A 64 2.36 6.96 -5.24
CA ILE A 64 2.75 7.13 -3.83
C ILE A 64 3.98 6.28 -3.47
N LEU A 65 4.13 5.08 -4.04
CA LEU A 65 5.30 4.23 -3.79
C LEU A 65 6.58 4.77 -4.41
N ILE A 66 6.52 5.35 -5.61
CA ILE A 66 7.66 6.08 -6.18
C ILE A 66 8.05 7.25 -5.26
N ARG A 67 7.05 8.00 -4.78
CA ARG A 67 7.27 9.09 -3.83
C ARG A 67 7.90 8.60 -2.54
N ALA A 68 7.44 7.47 -1.99
CA ALA A 68 8.02 6.83 -0.82
C ALA A 68 9.50 6.49 -1.05
N GLY A 69 9.80 5.80 -2.16
CA GLY A 69 11.17 5.45 -2.53
C GLY A 69 12.08 6.66 -2.66
N LEU A 70 11.60 7.74 -3.29
CA LEU A 70 12.33 9.02 -3.37
C LEU A 70 12.52 9.71 -2.01
N GLY A 71 11.78 9.33 -0.98
CA GLY A 71 11.91 9.83 0.40
C GLY A 71 12.85 9.03 1.29
N LEU A 72 13.18 7.79 0.91
CA LEU A 72 14.02 6.89 1.71
C LEU A 72 15.50 7.30 1.69
N LYS A 73 16.21 7.03 2.80
CA LYS A 73 17.64 7.27 2.95
C LYS A 73 18.38 5.98 3.33
N LYS A 74 19.47 5.69 2.64
CA LYS A 74 20.29 4.49 2.83
C LYS A 74 20.81 4.35 4.26
N ASP A 75 21.37 5.42 4.84
CA ASP A 75 21.94 5.38 6.19
C ASP A 75 20.89 5.02 7.25
N THR A 76 19.65 5.52 7.07
CA THR A 76 18.54 5.18 7.95
C THR A 76 18.15 3.71 7.77
N LEU A 77 18.03 3.23 6.54
CA LEU A 77 17.66 1.83 6.24
C LEU A 77 18.66 0.83 6.82
N ILE A 78 19.97 1.13 6.78
CA ILE A 78 21.00 0.26 7.37
C ILE A 78 20.82 0.17 8.89
N LYS A 79 20.55 1.29 9.56
CA LYS A 79 20.37 1.31 11.03
C LYS A 79 19.16 0.52 11.51
N ILE A 80 18.07 0.52 10.74
CA ILE A 80 16.80 -0.06 11.15
C ILE A 80 16.53 -1.44 10.56
N GLY A 81 17.42 -1.97 9.69
CA GLY A 81 17.14 -3.15 8.86
C GLY A 81 16.63 -4.36 9.62
N GLY A 82 17.26 -4.72 10.76
CA GLY A 82 16.81 -5.85 11.58
C GLY A 82 15.42 -5.66 12.20
N SER A 83 15.10 -4.44 12.64
CA SER A 83 13.79 -4.11 13.19
C SER A 83 12.73 -4.03 12.07
N ALA A 84 13.11 -3.56 10.89
CA ALA A 84 12.21 -3.52 9.72
C ALA A 84 11.75 -4.93 9.33
N VAL A 85 12.67 -5.88 9.30
CA VAL A 85 12.35 -7.28 9.01
C VAL A 85 11.36 -7.86 10.02
N LYS A 86 11.60 -7.70 11.33
CA LYS A 86 10.65 -8.19 12.36
C LYS A 86 9.28 -7.51 12.25
N LEU A 87 9.26 -6.20 12.02
CA LEU A 87 8.05 -5.41 11.90
C LEU A 87 7.24 -5.71 10.63
N SER A 88 7.87 -6.33 9.62
CA SER A 88 7.21 -6.68 8.36
C SER A 88 6.30 -7.90 8.44
N PHE A 89 6.43 -8.76 9.45
CA PHE A 89 5.57 -9.96 9.54
C PHE A 89 5.04 -10.24 10.93
N LEU A 90 5.72 -9.90 12.01
CA LEU A 90 5.26 -10.28 13.34
C LEU A 90 3.91 -9.62 13.71
N PRO A 91 3.69 -8.32 13.44
CA PRO A 91 2.39 -7.71 13.68
C PRO A 91 1.27 -8.32 12.83
N GLY A 92 1.55 -8.58 11.53
CA GLY A 92 0.57 -9.20 10.61
C GLY A 92 0.24 -10.65 10.98
N ILE A 93 1.22 -11.44 11.48
CA ILE A 93 0.96 -12.80 11.97
C ILE A 93 0.06 -12.76 13.22
N LEU A 94 0.38 -11.92 14.21
CA LEU A 94 -0.39 -11.86 15.45
C LEU A 94 -1.81 -11.34 15.20
N GLU A 95 -1.95 -10.29 14.41
CA GLU A 95 -3.25 -9.76 14.01
C GLU A 95 -4.05 -10.79 13.23
N GLY A 96 -3.48 -11.36 12.14
CA GLY A 96 -4.16 -12.34 11.32
C GLY A 96 -4.55 -13.59 12.12
N SER A 97 -3.68 -14.08 13.02
CA SER A 97 -4.01 -15.22 13.89
C SER A 97 -5.15 -14.89 14.84
N ALA A 98 -5.13 -13.72 15.47
CA ALA A 98 -6.20 -13.29 16.39
C ALA A 98 -7.52 -13.11 15.66
N ILE A 99 -7.53 -12.48 14.49
CA ILE A 99 -8.74 -12.31 13.66
C ILE A 99 -9.26 -13.67 13.20
N CYS A 100 -8.38 -14.58 12.76
CA CYS A 100 -8.77 -15.93 12.33
C CYS A 100 -9.46 -16.70 13.45
N LEU A 101 -8.87 -16.72 14.65
CA LEU A 101 -9.48 -17.36 15.82
C LEU A 101 -10.82 -16.71 16.19
N THR A 102 -10.88 -15.39 16.20
CA THR A 102 -12.11 -14.64 16.48
C THR A 102 -13.20 -14.95 15.46
N ALA A 103 -12.84 -15.05 14.17
CA ALA A 103 -13.77 -15.39 13.09
C ALA A 103 -14.35 -16.80 13.24
N ILE A 104 -13.53 -17.77 13.64
CA ILE A 104 -13.98 -19.14 13.91
C ILE A 104 -14.97 -19.16 15.07
N TYR A 105 -14.65 -18.51 16.22
CA TYR A 105 -15.44 -18.61 17.43
C TYR A 105 -16.68 -17.70 17.46
N ILE A 106 -16.65 -16.55 16.76
CA ILE A 106 -17.76 -15.58 16.81
C ILE A 106 -18.67 -15.68 15.57
N PHE A 107 -18.09 -15.99 14.38
CA PHE A 107 -18.84 -16.07 13.14
C PHE A 107 -19.04 -17.51 12.66
N ASP A 108 -18.62 -18.52 13.42
CA ASP A 108 -18.66 -19.94 13.04
C ASP A 108 -18.08 -20.22 11.65
N LEU A 109 -17.09 -19.44 11.23
CA LEU A 109 -16.48 -19.61 9.91
C LEU A 109 -15.55 -20.83 9.91
N PRO A 110 -15.54 -21.61 8.82
CA PRO A 110 -14.55 -22.64 8.60
C PRO A 110 -13.14 -22.04 8.59
N PHE A 111 -12.14 -22.82 9.05
CA PHE A 111 -10.75 -22.36 9.21
C PHE A 111 -10.19 -21.68 7.95
N ILE A 112 -10.49 -22.21 6.76
CA ILE A 112 -9.98 -21.65 5.49
C ILE A 112 -10.59 -20.27 5.24
N GLU A 113 -11.89 -20.11 5.41
CA GLU A 113 -12.60 -18.85 5.21
C GLU A 113 -12.21 -17.81 6.27
N ALA A 114 -12.10 -18.24 7.52
CA ALA A 114 -11.59 -17.40 8.61
C ALA A 114 -10.16 -16.91 8.33
N GLY A 115 -9.28 -17.77 7.80
CA GLY A 115 -7.94 -17.40 7.38
C GLY A 115 -7.91 -16.40 6.23
N MET A 116 -8.78 -16.57 5.22
CA MET A 116 -8.91 -15.59 4.13
C MET A 116 -9.34 -14.22 4.67
N LEU A 117 -10.40 -14.17 5.49
CA LEU A 117 -10.87 -12.93 6.12
C LEU A 117 -9.78 -12.27 6.95
N ALA A 118 -9.08 -13.06 7.76
CA ALA A 118 -8.04 -12.59 8.66
C ALA A 118 -6.90 -11.88 7.91
N PHE A 119 -6.36 -12.49 6.86
CA PHE A 119 -5.21 -11.93 6.15
C PHE A 119 -5.59 -10.87 5.10
N ILE A 120 -6.87 -10.74 4.73
CA ILE A 120 -7.37 -9.53 4.04
C ILE A 120 -7.37 -8.34 5.00
N ILE A 121 -7.88 -8.52 6.23
CA ILE A 121 -7.97 -7.43 7.23
C ILE A 121 -6.58 -7.05 7.74
N ALA A 122 -5.70 -8.03 7.97
CA ALA A 122 -4.34 -7.79 8.48
C ALA A 122 -3.40 -7.10 7.47
N ALA A 123 -3.75 -7.01 6.19
CA ALA A 123 -2.97 -6.28 5.20
C ALA A 123 -2.97 -4.77 5.47
N VAL A 124 -1.79 -4.16 5.61
CA VAL A 124 -1.66 -2.71 5.83
C VAL A 124 -1.66 -1.97 4.52
N SER A 125 -2.55 -1.00 4.35
CA SER A 125 -2.57 -0.20 3.13
C SER A 125 -1.40 0.79 3.06
N PRO A 126 -0.46 0.65 2.12
CA PRO A 126 0.60 1.63 1.88
C PRO A 126 0.03 3.01 1.53
N ALA A 127 -1.15 3.05 0.91
CA ALA A 127 -1.80 4.29 0.52
C ALA A 127 -2.14 5.21 1.70
N VAL A 128 -2.39 4.64 2.89
CA VAL A 128 -2.64 5.38 4.13
C VAL A 128 -1.34 5.65 4.89
N VAL A 129 -0.48 4.64 4.97
CA VAL A 129 0.76 4.72 5.76
C VAL A 129 1.78 5.65 5.13
N VAL A 130 1.98 5.55 3.80
CA VAL A 130 3.05 6.30 3.11
C VAL A 130 2.87 7.82 3.22
N PRO A 131 1.69 8.43 2.93
CA PRO A 131 1.51 9.87 3.07
C PRO A 131 1.77 10.34 4.50
N SER A 132 1.28 9.60 5.49
CA SER A 132 1.46 9.91 6.91
C SER A 132 2.93 9.90 7.32
N MET A 133 3.67 8.87 6.90
CA MET A 133 5.10 8.76 7.21
C MET A 133 5.94 9.81 6.47
N LEU A 134 5.62 10.11 5.22
CA LEU A 134 6.30 11.18 4.48
C LEU A 134 6.05 12.55 5.12
N ASN A 135 4.84 12.84 5.60
CA ASN A 135 4.54 14.05 6.34
C ASN A 135 5.39 14.15 7.63
N LEU A 136 5.54 13.05 8.38
CA LEU A 136 6.42 13.02 9.55
C LEU A 136 7.89 13.28 9.18
N ILE A 137 8.37 12.71 8.06
CA ILE A 137 9.73 12.94 7.55
C ILE A 137 9.93 14.42 7.17
N GLU A 138 8.99 15.00 6.44
CA GLU A 138 9.02 16.40 6.01
C GLU A 138 9.02 17.36 7.23
N ASN A 139 8.22 17.05 8.25
CA ASN A 139 8.15 17.80 9.52
C ASN A 139 9.24 17.41 10.53
N GLN A 140 10.20 16.56 10.14
CA GLN A 140 11.33 16.10 10.95
C GLN A 140 10.95 15.36 12.25
N LYS A 141 9.70 14.88 12.37
CA LYS A 141 9.23 14.12 13.53
C LYS A 141 9.70 12.66 13.46
N GLY A 142 10.30 12.17 14.56
CA GLY A 142 10.83 10.79 14.65
C GLY A 142 12.06 10.50 13.77
N LYS A 143 12.72 11.55 13.23
CA LYS A 143 13.85 11.43 12.32
C LYS A 143 15.10 10.85 12.99
N GLU A 144 15.38 11.23 14.24
CA GLU A 144 16.57 10.79 14.98
C GLU A 144 16.63 9.26 15.10
N LYS A 145 15.50 8.65 15.38
CA LYS A 145 15.33 7.20 15.52
C LYS A 145 14.95 6.51 14.19
N GLY A 146 14.69 7.25 13.12
CA GLY A 146 14.33 6.71 11.81
C GLY A 146 12.96 6.01 11.77
N ILE A 147 12.07 6.28 12.74
CA ILE A 147 10.76 5.60 12.90
C ILE A 147 9.91 5.67 11.63
N PRO A 148 9.71 6.85 10.96
CA PRO A 148 8.90 6.88 9.75
C PRO A 148 9.49 6.05 8.61
N THR A 149 10.81 6.02 8.46
CA THR A 149 11.50 5.20 7.45
C THR A 149 11.35 3.72 7.76
N LEU A 150 11.41 3.33 9.04
CA LEU A 150 11.17 1.96 9.51
C LEU A 150 9.77 1.48 9.12
N ILE A 151 8.75 2.29 9.41
CA ILE A 151 7.35 1.96 9.10
C ILE A 151 7.14 1.86 7.58
N LEU A 152 7.73 2.78 6.78
CA LEU A 152 7.65 2.71 5.31
C LEU A 152 8.26 1.41 4.75
N ALA A 153 9.44 1.02 5.25
CA ALA A 153 10.09 -0.19 4.80
C ALA A 153 9.31 -1.45 5.22
N ALA A 154 8.84 -1.49 6.46
CA ALA A 154 8.09 -2.62 7.00
C ALA A 154 6.74 -2.81 6.30
N ALA A 155 5.96 -1.74 6.10
CA ALA A 155 4.65 -1.81 5.47
C ALA A 155 4.70 -2.34 4.03
N SER A 156 5.77 -2.04 3.28
CA SER A 156 5.92 -2.53 1.90
C SER A 156 6.17 -4.04 1.81
N ILE A 157 6.78 -4.63 2.83
CA ILE A 157 7.04 -6.07 2.90
C ILE A 157 5.83 -6.79 3.53
N ASP A 158 5.15 -6.16 4.49
CA ASP A 158 3.93 -6.66 5.14
C ASP A 158 2.84 -7.02 4.12
N ASP A 159 2.64 -6.19 3.09
CA ASP A 159 1.72 -6.46 2.00
C ASP A 159 2.02 -7.78 1.27
N VAL A 160 3.29 -8.01 0.92
CA VAL A 160 3.71 -9.23 0.22
C VAL A 160 3.43 -10.46 1.09
N PHE A 161 3.67 -10.33 2.39
CA PHE A 161 3.41 -11.37 3.36
C PHE A 161 1.90 -11.68 3.47
N ALA A 162 1.07 -10.67 3.72
CA ALA A 162 -0.36 -10.82 3.89
C ALA A 162 -1.04 -11.38 2.63
N ILE A 163 -0.71 -10.86 1.43
CA ILE A 163 -1.22 -11.34 0.15
C ILE A 163 -0.82 -12.79 -0.10
N THR A 164 0.41 -13.20 0.26
CA THR A 164 0.87 -14.58 0.06
C THR A 164 0.10 -15.55 0.94
N ILE A 165 -0.12 -15.21 2.21
CA ILE A 165 -0.90 -16.06 3.11
C ILE A 165 -2.37 -16.11 2.67
N PHE A 166 -2.98 -14.97 2.36
CA PHE A 166 -4.33 -14.92 1.80
C PHE A 166 -4.48 -15.81 0.56
N SER A 167 -3.55 -15.68 -0.42
CA SER A 167 -3.55 -16.50 -1.64
C SER A 167 -3.37 -17.99 -1.37
N THR A 168 -2.73 -18.34 -0.26
CA THR A 168 -2.58 -19.74 0.17
C THR A 168 -3.92 -20.28 0.65
N PHE A 169 -4.62 -19.55 1.53
CA PHE A 169 -5.96 -19.93 1.97
C PHE A 169 -6.97 -19.99 0.81
N LEU A 170 -6.93 -19.01 -0.09
CA LEU A 170 -7.78 -18.99 -1.30
C LEU A 170 -7.53 -20.20 -2.19
N GLY A 171 -6.28 -20.62 -2.31
CA GLY A 171 -5.93 -21.83 -3.06
C GLY A 171 -6.43 -23.11 -2.42
N PHE A 172 -6.42 -23.24 -1.10
CA PHE A 172 -7.04 -24.35 -0.38
C PHE A 172 -8.56 -24.36 -0.56
N HIS A 173 -9.20 -23.19 -0.47
CA HIS A 173 -10.64 -23.07 -0.74
C HIS A 173 -11.00 -23.56 -2.15
N GLY A 174 -10.14 -23.30 -3.15
CA GLY A 174 -10.28 -23.80 -4.51
C GLY A 174 -9.89 -25.27 -4.74
N GLY A 175 -9.65 -26.04 -3.67
CA GLY A 175 -9.31 -27.49 -3.76
C GLY A 175 -7.92 -27.78 -4.33
N LYS A 176 -7.01 -26.81 -4.42
CA LYS A 176 -5.64 -27.00 -4.92
C LYS A 176 -4.74 -27.60 -3.86
N ASN A 177 -3.98 -28.63 -4.24
CA ASN A 177 -2.88 -29.11 -3.41
C ASN A 177 -1.74 -28.09 -3.40
N ILE A 178 -1.62 -27.33 -2.31
CA ILE A 178 -0.62 -26.27 -2.18
C ILE A 178 0.46 -26.71 -1.20
N ASN A 179 1.69 -26.64 -1.64
CA ASN A 179 2.84 -26.82 -0.76
C ASN A 179 3.10 -25.50 0.01
N ILE A 180 2.69 -25.47 1.28
CA ILE A 180 2.82 -24.30 2.17
C ILE A 180 4.28 -23.84 2.27
N SER A 181 5.23 -24.79 2.41
CA SER A 181 6.64 -24.45 2.57
C SER A 181 7.19 -23.71 1.36
N LEU A 182 6.82 -24.13 0.14
CA LEU A 182 7.20 -23.41 -1.09
C LEU A 182 6.55 -22.03 -1.17
N LYS A 183 5.29 -21.88 -0.76
CA LYS A 183 4.62 -20.58 -0.73
C LYS A 183 5.28 -19.60 0.25
N LEU A 184 5.64 -20.07 1.45
CA LEU A 184 6.33 -19.23 2.43
C LEU A 184 7.76 -18.86 1.97
N LEU A 185 8.48 -19.77 1.31
CA LEU A 185 9.79 -19.48 0.72
C LEU A 185 9.70 -18.46 -0.42
N ASN A 186 8.58 -18.39 -1.13
CA ASN A 186 8.39 -17.40 -2.18
C ASN A 186 8.32 -15.96 -1.65
N ILE A 187 7.97 -15.74 -0.37
CA ILE A 187 7.93 -14.39 0.21
C ILE A 187 9.31 -13.71 0.15
N PRO A 188 10.36 -14.23 0.82
CA PRO A 188 11.66 -13.58 0.75
C PRO A 188 12.22 -13.55 -0.68
N ILE A 189 11.96 -14.56 -1.51
CA ILE A 189 12.42 -14.60 -2.89
C ILE A 189 11.76 -13.47 -3.70
N SER A 190 10.45 -13.28 -3.61
CA SER A 190 9.75 -12.22 -4.35
C SER A 190 10.16 -10.82 -3.88
N VAL A 191 10.42 -10.63 -2.58
CA VAL A 191 10.97 -9.37 -2.05
C VAL A 191 12.36 -9.09 -2.61
N LEU A 192 13.27 -10.07 -2.56
CA LEU A 192 14.64 -9.93 -3.07
C LEU A 192 14.66 -9.67 -4.58
N LEU A 193 13.87 -10.41 -5.35
CA LEU A 193 13.71 -10.18 -6.79
C LEU A 193 13.11 -8.79 -7.07
N GLY A 194 12.12 -8.38 -6.28
CA GLY A 194 11.55 -7.04 -6.37
C GLY A 194 12.60 -5.94 -6.18
N ILE A 195 13.45 -6.07 -5.16
CA ILE A 195 14.55 -5.13 -4.92
C ILE A 195 15.55 -5.16 -6.08
N LEU A 196 15.97 -6.36 -6.53
CA LEU A 196 16.94 -6.51 -7.61
C LEU A 196 16.43 -5.86 -8.90
N ILE A 197 15.21 -6.18 -9.33
CA ILE A 197 14.56 -5.60 -10.52
C ILE A 197 14.45 -4.09 -10.37
N GLY A 198 14.06 -3.59 -9.20
CA GLY A 198 13.97 -2.17 -8.92
C GLY A 198 15.30 -1.45 -9.03
N VAL A 199 16.40 -2.03 -8.50
CA VAL A 199 17.76 -1.47 -8.60
C VAL A 199 18.22 -1.44 -10.07
N VAL A 200 18.09 -2.56 -10.78
CA VAL A 200 18.51 -2.67 -12.20
C VAL A 200 17.75 -1.66 -13.07
N THR A 201 16.43 -1.62 -12.92
CA THR A 201 15.58 -0.68 -13.66
C THR A 201 15.88 0.77 -13.28
N GLY A 202 16.09 1.06 -11.99
CA GLY A 202 16.48 2.39 -11.52
C GLY A 202 17.80 2.87 -12.11
N ILE A 203 18.83 2.01 -12.16
CA ILE A 203 20.12 2.32 -12.79
C ILE A 203 19.96 2.53 -14.30
N ALA A 204 19.18 1.69 -14.98
CA ALA A 204 18.90 1.84 -16.41
C ALA A 204 18.23 3.17 -16.71
N LEU A 205 17.22 3.57 -15.91
CA LEU A 205 16.55 4.87 -16.02
C LEU A 205 17.49 6.04 -15.75
N ILE A 206 18.39 5.95 -14.77
CA ILE A 206 19.40 6.99 -14.51
C ILE A 206 20.29 7.19 -15.74
N LYS A 207 20.85 6.10 -16.30
CA LYS A 207 21.68 6.17 -17.51
C LYS A 207 20.92 6.78 -18.69
N LEU A 208 19.65 6.41 -18.86
CA LEU A 208 18.79 6.96 -19.89
C LEU A 208 18.54 8.46 -19.67
N PHE A 209 18.27 8.88 -18.45
CA PHE A 209 18.00 10.28 -18.09
C PHE A 209 19.24 11.18 -18.19
N GLN A 210 20.43 10.62 -18.02
CA GLN A 210 21.69 11.33 -18.25
C GLN A 210 21.96 11.58 -19.75
N LYS A 211 21.64 10.60 -20.59
CA LYS A 211 21.77 10.73 -22.06
C LYS A 211 20.69 11.64 -22.67
N LEU A 212 19.47 11.55 -22.16
CA LEU A 212 18.32 12.30 -22.65
C LEU A 212 18.15 13.60 -21.85
N HIS A 213 18.59 14.74 -22.42
CA HIS A 213 18.37 16.07 -21.86
C HIS A 213 16.90 16.49 -22.00
N ARG A 214 15.96 15.73 -21.40
CA ARG A 214 14.52 15.97 -21.45
C ARG A 214 14.03 16.69 -20.20
N ARG A 215 12.90 17.43 -20.35
CA ARG A 215 12.21 18.09 -19.22
C ARG A 215 11.81 17.05 -18.16
N ASP A 216 11.87 17.42 -16.89
CA ASP A 216 11.56 16.52 -15.77
C ASP A 216 10.17 15.89 -15.86
N THR A 217 9.18 16.61 -16.44
CA THR A 217 7.83 16.05 -16.66
C THR A 217 7.84 14.82 -17.56
N LYS A 218 8.66 14.82 -18.63
CA LYS A 218 8.80 13.64 -19.52
C LYS A 218 9.47 12.47 -18.80
N LYS A 219 10.42 12.76 -17.89
CA LYS A 219 11.08 11.74 -17.06
C LYS A 219 10.11 11.11 -16.07
N VAL A 220 9.22 11.92 -15.48
CA VAL A 220 8.14 11.44 -14.59
C VAL A 220 7.20 10.50 -15.33
N LEU A 221 6.73 10.88 -16.53
CA LEU A 221 5.84 10.04 -17.33
C LEU A 221 6.51 8.73 -17.73
N LEU A 222 7.79 8.75 -18.10
CA LEU A 222 8.53 7.53 -18.45
C LEU A 222 8.70 6.62 -17.22
N LEU A 223 9.03 7.20 -16.08
CA LEU A 223 9.17 6.45 -14.83
C LEU A 223 7.83 5.82 -14.42
N LEU A 224 6.72 6.56 -14.55
CA LEU A 224 5.38 6.05 -14.30
C LEU A 224 5.02 4.90 -15.26
N ALA A 225 5.29 5.07 -16.56
CA ALA A 225 5.03 4.03 -17.55
C ALA A 225 5.82 2.74 -17.25
N VAL A 226 7.12 2.85 -16.92
CA VAL A 226 7.94 1.69 -16.54
C VAL A 226 7.41 1.03 -15.27
N ALA A 227 6.98 1.80 -14.28
CA ALA A 227 6.41 1.26 -13.05
C ALA A 227 5.08 0.51 -13.32
N ILE A 228 4.20 1.05 -14.18
CA ILE A 228 2.97 0.36 -14.62
C ILE A 228 3.33 -0.94 -15.35
N LEU A 229 4.31 -0.91 -16.26
CA LEU A 229 4.75 -2.14 -16.97
C LEU A 229 5.24 -3.21 -16.00
N LEU A 230 5.97 -2.87 -14.94
CA LEU A 230 6.41 -3.83 -13.93
C LEU A 230 5.23 -4.46 -13.19
N THR A 231 4.19 -3.69 -12.85
CA THR A 231 3.00 -4.25 -12.18
C THR A 231 2.18 -5.16 -13.12
N VAL A 232 2.11 -4.84 -14.41
CA VAL A 232 1.49 -5.70 -15.43
C VAL A 232 2.31 -6.97 -15.64
N LEU A 233 3.64 -6.87 -15.70
CA LEU A 233 4.52 -8.03 -15.83
C LEU A 233 4.39 -8.99 -14.64
N GLU A 234 4.31 -8.48 -13.41
CA GLU A 234 4.06 -9.31 -12.23
C GLU A 234 2.77 -10.11 -12.40
N LYS A 235 1.66 -9.47 -12.75
CA LYS A 235 0.36 -10.13 -12.94
C LYS A 235 0.42 -11.26 -13.99
N ASN A 236 1.18 -11.06 -15.06
CA ASN A 236 1.30 -12.02 -16.14
C ASN A 236 2.31 -13.16 -15.88
N LEU A 237 3.31 -12.92 -15.04
CA LEU A 237 4.39 -13.86 -14.75
C LEU A 237 4.20 -14.66 -13.46
N THR A 238 3.10 -14.50 -12.74
CA THR A 238 2.83 -15.15 -11.44
C THR A 238 2.96 -16.65 -11.44
N THR A 239 2.80 -17.30 -12.60
CA THR A 239 2.94 -18.76 -12.77
C THR A 239 4.38 -19.22 -12.91
N ILE A 240 5.31 -18.36 -13.32
CA ILE A 240 6.70 -18.69 -13.64
C ILE A 240 7.65 -18.12 -12.60
N ILE A 241 7.54 -16.84 -12.32
CA ILE A 241 8.41 -16.11 -11.39
C ILE A 241 7.55 -15.12 -10.61
N THR A 242 7.57 -15.25 -9.28
CA THR A 242 6.92 -14.27 -8.41
C THR A 242 7.92 -13.20 -8.00
N PHE A 243 7.65 -11.94 -8.29
CA PHE A 243 8.43 -10.81 -7.77
C PHE A 243 7.47 -9.71 -7.28
N ALA A 244 7.84 -9.00 -6.24
CA ALA A 244 7.03 -7.93 -5.67
C ALA A 244 7.21 -6.63 -6.47
N SER A 245 6.33 -6.37 -7.45
CA SER A 245 6.44 -5.18 -8.32
C SER A 245 6.33 -3.87 -7.54
N LEU A 246 5.50 -3.80 -6.52
CA LEU A 246 5.34 -2.60 -5.68
C LEU A 246 6.64 -2.27 -4.93
N ILE A 247 7.36 -3.29 -4.46
CA ILE A 247 8.71 -3.11 -3.89
C ILE A 247 9.68 -2.66 -4.96
N SER A 248 9.60 -3.22 -6.18
CA SER A 248 10.44 -2.77 -7.31
C SER A 248 10.22 -1.29 -7.61
N VAL A 249 8.96 -0.84 -7.67
CA VAL A 249 8.58 0.55 -7.91
C VAL A 249 9.15 1.48 -6.84
N MET A 250 9.03 1.12 -5.57
CA MET A 250 9.62 1.89 -4.47
C MET A 250 11.15 1.91 -4.56
N THR A 251 11.76 0.78 -4.89
CA THR A 251 13.22 0.63 -5.01
C THR A 251 13.78 1.44 -6.19
N ILE A 252 13.04 1.59 -7.29
CA ILE A 252 13.42 2.51 -8.39
C ILE A 252 13.56 3.94 -7.85
N GLY A 253 12.55 4.42 -7.11
CA GLY A 253 12.57 5.76 -6.50
C GLY A 253 13.78 5.93 -5.57
N PHE A 254 14.03 4.96 -4.68
CA PHE A 254 15.18 4.94 -3.79
C PHE A 254 16.52 4.97 -4.56
N THR A 255 16.67 4.13 -5.59
CA THR A 255 17.90 4.06 -6.39
C THR A 255 18.19 5.39 -7.10
N ILE A 256 17.15 6.05 -7.63
CA ILE A 256 17.28 7.36 -8.27
C ILE A 256 17.70 8.42 -7.24
N MET A 257 17.12 8.43 -6.06
CA MET A 257 17.46 9.38 -5.01
C MET A 257 18.91 9.20 -4.54
N GLU A 258 19.32 7.94 -4.31
CA GLU A 258 20.66 7.61 -3.80
C GLU A 258 21.77 7.87 -4.82
N LYS A 259 21.56 7.43 -6.08
CA LYS A 259 22.59 7.53 -7.13
C LYS A 259 22.60 8.85 -7.89
N TYR A 260 21.46 9.58 -7.92
CA TYR A 260 21.32 10.83 -8.68
C TYR A 260 20.42 11.81 -7.92
N GLY A 261 20.82 12.17 -6.70
CA GLY A 261 20.03 12.92 -5.71
C GLY A 261 19.44 14.24 -6.22
N ASN A 262 20.18 14.99 -7.06
CA ASN A 262 19.67 16.24 -7.65
C ASN A 262 18.44 16.00 -8.55
N LEU A 263 18.46 14.93 -9.34
CA LEU A 263 17.29 14.51 -10.13
C LEU A 263 16.18 13.98 -9.20
N GLY A 264 16.54 13.13 -8.24
CA GLY A 264 15.61 12.57 -7.27
C GLY A 264 14.76 13.63 -6.58
N LYS A 265 15.39 14.70 -6.08
CA LYS A 265 14.69 15.85 -5.45
C LYS A 265 13.73 16.57 -6.40
N ARG A 266 14.10 16.73 -7.68
CA ARG A 266 13.22 17.37 -8.68
C ARG A 266 12.03 16.47 -9.02
N LEU A 267 12.24 15.16 -9.18
CA LEU A 267 11.19 14.18 -9.43
C LEU A 267 10.24 14.07 -8.22
N ALA A 268 10.76 14.02 -7.00
CA ALA A 268 9.95 13.99 -5.78
C ALA A 268 8.95 15.16 -5.73
N ARG A 269 9.39 16.39 -6.05
CA ARG A 269 8.50 17.56 -6.12
C ARG A 269 7.39 17.41 -7.19
N LYS A 270 7.67 16.73 -8.30
CA LYS A 270 6.65 16.48 -9.34
C LYS A 270 5.66 15.41 -8.87
N PHE A 271 6.17 14.32 -8.28
CA PHE A 271 5.30 13.26 -7.73
C PHE A 271 4.44 13.77 -6.58
N ASN A 272 4.91 14.71 -5.74
CA ASN A 272 4.07 15.35 -4.74
C ASN A 272 2.86 16.09 -5.36
N LYS A 273 3.05 16.75 -6.52
CA LYS A 273 1.95 17.41 -7.22
C LYS A 273 0.98 16.41 -7.87
N LEU A 274 1.49 15.31 -8.43
CA LEU A 274 0.66 14.25 -8.98
C LEU A 274 -0.14 13.52 -7.90
N TRP A 275 0.45 13.39 -6.71
CA TRP A 275 -0.22 12.73 -5.59
C TRP A 275 -1.53 13.40 -5.19
N VAL A 276 -1.61 14.71 -5.22
CA VAL A 276 -2.85 15.43 -4.88
C VAL A 276 -4.05 14.93 -5.68
N PHE A 277 -3.87 14.71 -6.99
CA PHE A 277 -4.92 14.15 -7.85
C PHE A 277 -5.11 12.64 -7.63
N ALA A 278 -4.01 11.90 -7.51
CA ALA A 278 -4.03 10.46 -7.32
C ALA A 278 -4.70 10.06 -5.99
N GLU A 279 -4.48 10.84 -4.93
CA GLU A 279 -5.08 10.66 -3.60
C GLU A 279 -6.61 10.77 -3.64
N LEU A 280 -7.13 11.78 -4.33
CA LEU A 280 -8.58 11.96 -4.52
C LEU A 280 -9.19 10.75 -5.22
N LEU A 281 -8.60 10.31 -6.34
CA LEU A 281 -9.08 9.14 -7.07
C LEU A 281 -9.02 7.88 -6.20
N LEU A 282 -7.91 7.68 -5.51
CA LEU A 282 -7.71 6.49 -4.70
C LEU A 282 -8.76 6.35 -3.60
N PHE A 283 -8.87 7.36 -2.72
CA PHE A 283 -9.73 7.25 -1.54
C PHE A 283 -11.21 7.36 -1.88
N VAL A 284 -11.60 8.20 -2.83
CA VAL A 284 -13.02 8.28 -3.24
C VAL A 284 -13.46 6.99 -3.93
N LEU A 285 -12.62 6.40 -4.80
CA LEU A 285 -12.97 5.14 -5.47
C LEU A 285 -12.92 3.93 -4.54
N VAL A 286 -12.08 3.94 -3.49
CA VAL A 286 -12.13 2.93 -2.43
C VAL A 286 -13.42 3.07 -1.64
N GLY A 287 -13.78 4.29 -1.22
CA GLY A 287 -15.04 4.57 -0.52
C GLY A 287 -16.26 4.15 -1.33
N ALA A 288 -16.25 4.38 -2.66
CA ALA A 288 -17.35 4.01 -3.55
C ALA A 288 -17.62 2.49 -3.62
N GLN A 289 -16.66 1.65 -3.23
CA GLN A 289 -16.84 0.19 -3.20
C GLN A 289 -17.40 -0.33 -1.87
N VAL A 290 -17.53 0.53 -0.86
CA VAL A 290 -18.07 0.15 0.44
C VAL A 290 -19.57 -0.08 0.32
N ASN A 291 -20.00 -1.32 0.61
CA ASN A 291 -21.41 -1.66 0.73
C ASN A 291 -21.86 -1.35 2.17
N ILE A 292 -22.70 -0.32 2.33
CA ILE A 292 -23.17 0.14 3.64
C ILE A 292 -24.03 -0.93 4.32
N ASP A 293 -24.87 -1.64 3.56
CA ASP A 293 -25.75 -2.66 4.12
C ASP A 293 -24.94 -3.81 4.72
N VAL A 294 -23.87 -4.24 4.05
CA VAL A 294 -22.96 -5.26 4.58
C VAL A 294 -22.26 -4.76 5.84
N ALA A 295 -21.80 -3.49 5.84
CA ALA A 295 -21.13 -2.91 6.99
C ALA A 295 -22.08 -2.79 8.20
N LEU A 296 -23.34 -2.41 7.99
CA LEU A 296 -24.36 -2.32 9.03
C LEU A 296 -24.78 -3.70 9.55
N ASN A 297 -24.90 -4.68 8.66
CA ASN A 297 -25.21 -6.06 9.04
C ASN A 297 -24.09 -6.73 9.84
N ALA A 298 -22.83 -6.43 9.52
CA ALA A 298 -21.68 -6.86 10.33
C ALA A 298 -21.72 -6.25 11.75
N GLY A 299 -22.26 -5.04 11.87
CA GLY A 299 -22.61 -4.38 13.13
C GLY A 299 -21.49 -4.38 14.18
N PHE A 300 -21.85 -4.62 15.42
CA PHE A 300 -20.93 -4.65 16.54
C PHE A 300 -19.88 -5.77 16.45
N LEU A 301 -20.24 -6.93 15.88
CA LEU A 301 -19.30 -8.05 15.73
C LEU A 301 -18.19 -7.71 14.73
N GLY A 302 -18.51 -7.02 13.63
CA GLY A 302 -17.51 -6.53 12.68
C GLY A 302 -16.55 -5.51 13.31
N PHE A 303 -17.06 -4.62 14.15
CA PHE A 303 -16.23 -3.70 14.93
C PHE A 303 -15.32 -4.44 15.93
N LEU A 304 -15.86 -5.44 16.63
CA LEU A 304 -15.12 -6.20 17.63
C LEU A 304 -13.93 -6.96 17.02
N ILE A 305 -14.13 -7.60 15.86
CA ILE A 305 -13.06 -8.34 15.19
C ILE A 305 -11.90 -7.41 14.77
N ILE A 306 -12.23 -6.21 14.27
CA ILE A 306 -11.22 -5.20 13.93
C ILE A 306 -10.49 -4.72 15.18
N LEU A 307 -11.19 -4.46 16.27
CA LEU A 307 -10.62 -4.00 17.52
C LEU A 307 -9.63 -5.04 18.08
N ILE A 308 -10.03 -6.31 18.11
CA ILE A 308 -9.17 -7.42 18.54
C ILE A 308 -7.91 -7.49 17.63
N GLY A 309 -8.10 -7.42 16.32
CA GLY A 309 -6.99 -7.39 15.37
C GLY A 309 -5.99 -6.28 15.67
N LEU A 310 -6.46 -5.05 15.86
CA LEU A 310 -5.62 -3.89 16.17
C LEU A 310 -4.86 -4.02 17.51
N ILE A 311 -5.48 -4.63 18.53
CA ILE A 311 -4.82 -4.91 19.81
C ILE A 311 -3.64 -5.86 19.57
N PHE A 312 -3.88 -6.98 18.90
CA PHE A 312 -2.83 -7.97 18.63
C PHE A 312 -1.76 -7.44 17.67
N ARG A 313 -2.13 -6.58 16.70
CA ARG A 313 -1.15 -5.85 15.89
C ARG A 313 -0.26 -4.97 16.75
N SER A 314 -0.84 -4.22 17.68
CA SER A 314 -0.09 -3.35 18.60
C SER A 314 0.89 -4.14 19.47
N ILE A 315 0.47 -5.30 19.98
CA ILE A 315 1.34 -6.24 20.70
C ILE A 315 2.48 -6.72 19.78
N GLY A 316 2.17 -7.07 18.54
CA GLY A 316 3.16 -7.50 17.54
C GLY A 316 4.19 -6.42 17.23
N VAL A 317 3.76 -5.17 17.09
CA VAL A 317 4.66 -4.02 16.94
C VAL A 317 5.58 -3.89 18.16
N TYR A 318 5.03 -3.94 19.37
CA TYR A 318 5.80 -3.85 20.60
C TYR A 318 6.86 -4.95 20.68
N ILE A 319 6.47 -6.21 20.45
CA ILE A 319 7.39 -7.37 20.46
C ILE A 319 8.48 -7.22 19.39
N SER A 320 8.14 -6.73 18.20
CA SER A 320 9.10 -6.52 17.10
C SER A 320 10.19 -5.51 17.45
N LEU A 321 9.92 -4.60 18.37
CA LEU A 321 10.83 -3.55 18.78
C LEU A 321 11.67 -3.93 20.01
N ILE A 322 11.38 -5.06 20.68
CA ILE A 322 12.19 -5.54 21.80
C ILE A 322 13.62 -5.82 21.32
N GLY A 323 14.59 -5.23 22.04
CA GLY A 323 16.01 -5.33 21.70
C GLY A 323 16.46 -4.42 20.54
N SER A 324 15.57 -3.59 19.99
CA SER A 324 15.96 -2.53 19.05
C SER A 324 16.55 -1.33 19.82
N LYS A 325 17.55 -0.68 19.21
CA LYS A 325 18.13 0.58 19.75
C LYS A 325 17.32 1.82 19.31
N LEU A 326 16.00 1.66 19.14
CA LEU A 326 15.06 2.72 18.67
C LEU A 326 14.51 3.54 19.83
#